data_bb2e535ddf481bfeae9f12ca5cae6c95
#
_entry.id   bb2e535ddf481bfeae9f12ca5cae6c95
#
_cell.length_a   1.000
_cell.length_b   1.000
_cell.length_c   1.000
_cell.angle_alpha   90.00
_cell.angle_beta   90.00
_cell.angle_gamma   90.00
#
_symmetry.space_group_name_H-M   'P 1'
#
loop_
_entity.id
_entity.type
_entity.pdbx_description
1 polymer ?
#
loop_
_entity_poly.entity_id
_entity_poly.type
_entity_poly.pdbx_seq_one_letter_code
_entity_poly.pdbx_strand_id
1 'polypeptide(L)'
;LIVGIGNRISIGPIEWSTTYSVMFIASYLAFFPLSVGALRGLQAPTPTALELMRSYAATPGQTLRKLRFPSSIPYLVPALKVSAAAAVVGTVVAEISTGVRGGIGRLLIEYARQITSQPAKVYVAVFGAIALGLLVAALVTALDVYLTRNLPKEKSA
;
A
#
# COMPACT_ATOMS: atom_id res chain seq x y z
N LEU A 1 28.55 6.10 -19.63
CA LEU A 1 29.29 6.89 -18.64
C LEU A 1 28.42 7.12 -17.44
N ILE A 2 28.64 6.33 -16.38
CA ILE A 2 27.92 6.48 -15.10
C ILE A 2 28.73 7.47 -14.29
N VAL A 3 28.27 8.70 -14.22
CA VAL A 3 28.85 9.70 -13.30
C VAL A 3 27.93 9.76 -12.09
N GLY A 4 28.26 8.95 -11.09
CA GLY A 4 27.63 9.02 -9.78
C GLY A 4 28.34 10.05 -8.91
N ILE A 5 27.86 11.27 -8.90
CA ILE A 5 28.18 12.23 -7.84
C ILE A 5 26.84 12.83 -7.38
N GLY A 6 26.37 12.33 -6.25
CA GLY A 6 25.23 12.90 -5.54
C GLY A 6 23.87 12.50 -6.06
N ASN A 7 23.31 11.40 -5.54
CA ASN A 7 21.88 11.06 -5.49
C ASN A 7 21.04 11.09 -6.79
N ARG A 8 21.65 11.22 -7.98
CA ARG A 8 20.93 11.23 -9.26
C ARG A 8 21.66 10.36 -10.27
N ILE A 9 21.00 9.36 -10.79
CA ILE A 9 21.48 8.57 -11.93
C ILE A 9 20.71 9.06 -13.15
N SER A 10 21.39 9.73 -14.10
CA SER A 10 20.77 10.11 -15.36
C SER A 10 20.98 9.00 -16.39
N ILE A 11 19.90 8.37 -16.81
CA ILE A 11 19.88 7.42 -17.92
C ILE A 11 19.13 8.11 -19.07
N GLY A 12 19.84 8.82 -19.93
CA GLY A 12 19.25 9.60 -21.01
C GLY A 12 18.42 10.79 -20.50
N PRO A 13 17.20 11.01 -21.02
CA PRO A 13 16.35 12.13 -20.61
C PRO A 13 15.65 11.94 -19.23
N ILE A 14 15.86 10.78 -18.57
CA ILE A 14 15.22 10.46 -17.29
C ILE A 14 16.23 10.66 -16.16
N GLU A 15 16.01 11.69 -15.34
CA GLU A 15 16.72 11.90 -14.09
C GLU A 15 16.15 10.98 -13.00
N TRP A 16 16.85 9.87 -12.73
CA TRP A 16 16.46 8.96 -11.65
C TRP A 16 16.84 9.56 -10.29
N SER A 17 15.88 10.15 -9.62
CA SER A 17 16.04 10.63 -8.24
C SER A 17 15.92 9.48 -7.25
N THR A 18 16.65 9.53 -6.14
CA THR A 18 16.54 8.56 -5.03
C THR A 18 15.11 8.46 -4.48
N THR A 19 14.30 9.51 -4.64
CA THR A 19 12.88 9.51 -4.29
C THR A 19 12.09 8.46 -5.08
N TYR A 20 12.38 8.27 -6.37
CA TYR A 20 11.73 7.22 -7.18
C TYR A 20 12.08 5.82 -6.69
N SER A 21 13.31 5.61 -6.20
CA SER A 21 13.72 4.34 -5.60
C SER A 21 12.91 4.03 -4.34
N VAL A 22 12.66 5.03 -3.48
CA VAL A 22 11.80 4.88 -2.29
C VAL A 22 10.36 4.54 -2.70
N MET A 23 9.81 5.25 -3.69
CA MET A 23 8.47 4.98 -4.20
C MET A 23 8.34 3.56 -4.77
N PHE A 24 9.36 3.10 -5.50
CA PHE A 24 9.38 1.76 -6.08
C PHE A 24 9.39 0.68 -5.01
N ILE A 25 10.25 0.81 -3.98
CA ILE A 25 10.33 -0.15 -2.87
C ILE A 25 9.01 -0.19 -2.08
N ALA A 26 8.44 0.97 -1.77
CA ALA A 26 7.16 1.06 -1.07
C ALA A 26 6.02 0.41 -1.87
N SER A 27 5.98 0.66 -3.19
CA SER A 27 4.98 0.07 -4.09
C SER A 27 5.14 -1.44 -4.19
N TYR A 28 6.37 -1.94 -4.26
CA TYR A 28 6.66 -3.37 -4.31
C TYR A 28 6.18 -4.10 -3.04
N LEU A 29 6.42 -3.52 -1.86
CA LEU A 29 5.95 -4.10 -0.60
C LEU A 29 4.42 -4.06 -0.47
N ALA A 30 3.77 -3.02 -0.97
CA ALA A 30 2.32 -2.91 -0.97
C ALA A 30 1.64 -3.84 -1.99
N PHE A 31 2.34 -4.16 -3.08
CA PHE A 31 1.80 -4.97 -4.18
C PHE A 31 1.39 -6.36 -3.74
N PHE A 32 2.20 -7.03 -2.92
CA PHE A 32 1.95 -8.43 -2.55
C PHE A 32 0.64 -8.63 -1.77
N PRO A 33 0.37 -7.92 -0.65
CA PRO A 33 -0.89 -8.07 0.07
C PRO A 33 -2.10 -7.71 -0.77
N LEU A 34 -1.97 -6.67 -1.61
CA LEU A 34 -3.05 -6.23 -2.51
C LEU A 34 -3.37 -7.30 -3.57
N SER A 35 -2.35 -7.90 -4.17
CA SER A 35 -2.51 -8.96 -5.17
C SER A 35 -3.17 -10.20 -4.59
N VAL A 36 -2.76 -10.62 -3.38
CA VAL A 36 -3.36 -11.76 -2.68
C VAL A 36 -4.83 -11.48 -2.37
N GLY A 37 -5.16 -10.28 -1.89
CA GLY A 37 -6.55 -9.88 -1.64
C GLY A 37 -7.40 -9.84 -2.90
N ALA A 38 -6.85 -9.31 -4.00
CA ALA A 38 -7.52 -9.28 -5.29
C ALA A 38 -7.80 -10.69 -5.83
N LEU A 39 -6.80 -11.58 -5.78
CA LEU A 39 -6.98 -12.98 -6.21
C LEU A 39 -8.05 -13.69 -5.39
N ARG A 40 -7.99 -13.59 -4.06
CA ARG A 40 -9.02 -14.17 -3.18
C ARG A 40 -10.40 -13.61 -3.48
N GLY A 41 -10.50 -12.30 -3.67
CA GLY A 41 -11.77 -11.64 -3.97
C GLY A 41 -12.37 -12.08 -5.32
N LEU A 42 -11.56 -12.21 -6.36
CA LEU A 42 -12.02 -12.66 -7.67
C LEU A 42 -12.41 -14.16 -7.69
N GLN A 43 -11.93 -14.93 -6.72
CA GLN A 43 -12.28 -16.35 -6.54
C GLN A 43 -13.41 -16.57 -5.52
N ALA A 44 -13.88 -15.52 -4.85
CA ALA A 44 -14.91 -15.60 -3.82
C ALA A 44 -16.31 -16.04 -4.28
N PRO A 45 -16.76 -15.81 -5.55
CA PRO A 45 -18.09 -16.23 -5.95
C PRO A 45 -18.31 -17.73 -5.76
N THR A 46 -19.48 -18.08 -5.19
CA THR A 46 -19.88 -19.47 -4.97
C THR A 46 -20.05 -20.22 -6.32
N PRO A 47 -19.81 -21.53 -6.35
CA PRO A 47 -20.06 -22.34 -7.54
C PRO A 47 -21.47 -22.16 -8.11
N THR A 48 -22.48 -22.12 -7.23
CA THR A 48 -23.88 -21.91 -7.60
C THR A 48 -24.11 -20.58 -8.33
N ALA A 49 -23.46 -19.49 -7.87
CA ALA A 49 -23.57 -18.20 -8.55
C ALA A 49 -22.91 -18.23 -9.94
N LEU A 50 -21.82 -18.97 -10.09
CA LEU A 50 -21.16 -19.15 -11.39
C LEU A 50 -22.00 -20.01 -12.34
N GLU A 51 -22.66 -21.05 -11.84
CA GLU A 51 -23.59 -21.88 -12.61
C GLU A 51 -24.80 -21.08 -13.07
N LEU A 52 -25.34 -20.23 -12.20
CA LEU A 52 -26.43 -19.32 -12.54
C LEU A 52 -26.04 -18.40 -13.71
N MET A 53 -24.83 -17.82 -13.68
CA MET A 53 -24.35 -17.00 -14.79
C MET A 53 -24.19 -17.79 -16.09
N ARG A 54 -23.80 -19.07 -16.00
CA ARG A 54 -23.75 -19.97 -17.18
C ARG A 54 -25.13 -20.26 -17.71
N SER A 55 -26.14 -20.51 -16.87
CA SER A 55 -27.53 -20.74 -17.27
C SER A 55 -28.11 -19.54 -18.02
N TYR A 56 -27.68 -18.32 -17.69
CA TYR A 56 -28.04 -17.10 -18.43
C TYR A 56 -27.17 -16.87 -19.70
N ALA A 57 -26.36 -17.84 -20.11
CA ALA A 57 -25.44 -17.73 -21.24
C ALA A 57 -24.52 -16.47 -21.14
N ALA A 58 -24.18 -16.07 -19.92
CA ALA A 58 -23.34 -14.90 -19.70
C ALA A 58 -21.91 -15.13 -20.21
N THR A 59 -21.38 -14.15 -20.92
CA THR A 59 -20.00 -14.20 -21.40
C THR A 59 -19.02 -14.10 -20.24
N PRO A 60 -17.74 -14.59 -20.39
CA PRO A 60 -16.71 -14.46 -19.35
C PRO A 60 -16.50 -13.02 -18.85
N GLY A 61 -16.57 -12.04 -19.75
CA GLY A 61 -16.47 -10.62 -19.42
C GLY A 61 -17.66 -10.11 -18.59
N GLN A 62 -18.88 -10.58 -18.89
CA GLN A 62 -20.06 -10.25 -18.09
C GLN A 62 -19.99 -10.87 -16.71
N THR A 63 -19.54 -12.12 -16.60
CA THR A 63 -19.31 -12.80 -15.32
C THR A 63 -18.26 -12.08 -14.48
N LEU A 64 -17.17 -11.64 -15.10
CA LEU A 64 -16.12 -10.88 -14.42
C LEU A 64 -16.68 -9.56 -13.86
N ARG A 65 -17.36 -8.77 -14.71
CA ARG A 65 -17.79 -7.41 -14.35
C ARG A 65 -19.01 -7.39 -13.43
N LYS A 66 -19.98 -8.33 -13.63
CA LYS A 66 -21.26 -8.33 -12.90
C LYS A 66 -21.24 -9.19 -11.64
N LEU A 67 -20.37 -10.20 -11.56
CA LEU A 67 -20.31 -11.11 -10.41
C LEU A 67 -18.97 -11.02 -9.68
N ARG A 68 -17.85 -11.31 -10.33
CA ARG A 68 -16.55 -11.44 -9.67
C ARG A 68 -16.03 -10.13 -9.12
N PHE A 69 -16.15 -9.04 -9.89
CA PHE A 69 -15.65 -7.73 -9.46
C PHE A 69 -16.42 -7.18 -8.24
N PRO A 70 -17.77 -7.15 -8.23
CA PRO A 70 -18.49 -6.72 -7.02
C PRO A 70 -18.24 -7.63 -5.81
N SER A 71 -18.16 -8.94 -6.02
CA SER A 71 -17.87 -9.91 -4.94
C SER A 71 -16.44 -9.78 -4.38
N SER A 72 -15.51 -9.16 -5.11
CA SER A 72 -14.14 -8.97 -4.66
C SER A 72 -13.97 -7.80 -3.68
N ILE A 73 -14.88 -6.84 -3.66
CA ILE A 73 -14.78 -5.63 -2.84
C ILE A 73 -14.56 -5.92 -1.35
N PRO A 74 -15.32 -6.81 -0.69
CA PRO A 74 -15.12 -7.11 0.73
C PRO A 74 -13.76 -7.73 1.05
N TYR A 75 -13.07 -8.33 0.07
CA TYR A 75 -11.73 -8.88 0.22
C TYR A 75 -10.64 -7.87 -0.10
N LEU A 76 -10.91 -6.95 -1.03
CA LEU A 76 -9.98 -5.89 -1.42
C LEU A 76 -9.78 -4.87 -0.31
N VAL A 77 -10.81 -4.55 0.45
CA VAL A 77 -10.75 -3.53 1.49
C VAL A 77 -9.77 -3.91 2.62
N PRO A 78 -9.83 -5.12 3.24
CA PRO A 78 -8.83 -5.54 4.20
C PRO A 78 -7.42 -5.61 3.60
N ALA A 79 -7.31 -6.09 2.35
CA ALA A 79 -6.03 -6.15 1.65
C ALA A 79 -5.41 -4.76 1.45
N LEU A 80 -6.24 -3.76 1.13
CA LEU A 80 -5.81 -2.37 0.98
C LEU A 80 -5.27 -1.81 2.31
N LYS A 81 -5.90 -2.11 3.45
CA LYS A 81 -5.42 -1.72 4.77
C LYS A 81 -4.02 -2.29 5.07
N VAL A 82 -3.84 -3.59 4.81
CA VAL A 82 -2.53 -4.24 4.99
C VAL A 82 -1.49 -3.69 4.03
N SER A 83 -1.86 -3.46 2.77
CA SER A 83 -0.97 -2.87 1.76
C SER A 83 -0.54 -1.45 2.14
N ALA A 84 -1.45 -0.65 2.67
CA ALA A 84 -1.13 0.71 3.12
C ALA A 84 -0.13 0.70 4.29
N ALA A 85 -0.32 -0.20 5.26
CA ALA A 85 0.65 -0.38 6.34
C ALA A 85 2.01 -0.83 5.82
N ALA A 86 2.03 -1.80 4.89
CA ALA A 86 3.26 -2.27 4.24
C ALA A 86 3.97 -1.16 3.46
N ALA A 87 3.22 -0.29 2.77
CA ALA A 87 3.77 0.86 2.06
C ALA A 87 4.45 1.86 3.01
N VAL A 88 3.83 2.17 4.16
CA VAL A 88 4.42 3.08 5.16
C VAL A 88 5.72 2.50 5.72
N VAL A 89 5.72 1.23 6.12
CA VAL A 89 6.93 0.55 6.60
C VAL A 89 7.99 0.53 5.50
N GLY A 90 7.60 0.18 4.27
CA GLY A 90 8.49 0.16 3.11
C GLY A 90 9.12 1.51 2.82
N THR A 91 8.37 2.59 2.93
CA THR A 91 8.88 3.96 2.74
C THR A 91 9.94 4.28 3.80
N VAL A 92 9.66 4.03 5.09
CA VAL A 92 10.62 4.31 6.17
C VAL A 92 11.89 3.50 5.99
N VAL A 93 11.78 2.19 5.70
CA VAL A 93 12.95 1.32 5.47
C VAL A 93 13.75 1.77 4.25
N ALA A 94 13.07 2.12 3.16
CA ALA A 94 13.72 2.61 1.95
C ALA A 94 14.43 3.95 2.18
N GLU A 95 13.85 4.88 2.92
CA GLU A 95 14.48 6.15 3.29
C GLU A 95 15.73 5.95 4.14
N ILE A 96 15.69 5.00 5.09
CA ILE A 96 16.84 4.60 5.91
C ILE A 96 17.96 4.08 5.00
N SER A 97 17.64 3.19 4.06
CA SER A 97 18.61 2.51 3.20
C SER A 97 19.20 3.44 2.13
N THR A 98 18.38 4.32 1.57
CA THR A 98 18.80 5.19 0.46
C THR A 98 19.35 6.54 0.90
N GLY A 99 19.14 6.92 2.17
CA GLY A 99 19.64 8.18 2.73
C GLY A 99 19.00 9.44 2.12
N VAL A 100 17.78 9.36 1.59
CA VAL A 100 17.04 10.50 1.02
C VAL A 100 16.94 11.64 2.02
N ARG A 101 17.27 12.85 1.59
CA ARG A 101 17.14 14.05 2.44
C ARG A 101 15.66 14.42 2.60
N GLY A 102 15.25 14.67 3.85
CA GLY A 102 13.89 15.14 4.18
C GLY A 102 12.89 14.04 4.51
N GLY A 103 13.28 12.74 4.50
CA GLY A 103 12.41 11.64 4.91
C GLY A 103 12.42 11.40 6.42
N ILE A 104 11.32 10.85 6.96
CA ILE A 104 11.19 10.51 8.39
C ILE A 104 12.20 9.42 8.78
N GLY A 105 12.45 8.45 7.91
CA GLY A 105 13.42 7.38 8.14
C GLY A 105 14.85 7.92 8.31
N ARG A 106 15.23 8.93 7.54
CA ARG A 106 16.52 9.61 7.70
C ARG A 106 16.60 10.38 9.00
N LEU A 107 15.55 11.13 9.37
CA LEU A 107 15.50 11.85 10.63
C LEU A 107 15.66 10.92 11.83
N LEU A 108 15.08 9.72 11.78
CA LEU A 108 15.25 8.68 12.80
C LEU A 108 16.72 8.30 12.97
N ILE A 109 17.46 8.04 11.88
CA ILE A 109 18.89 7.69 11.96
C ILE A 109 19.71 8.87 12.45
N GLU A 110 19.47 10.07 11.93
CA GLU A 110 20.23 11.26 12.29
C GLU A 110 20.08 11.58 13.78
N TYR A 111 18.87 11.49 14.30
CA TYR A 111 18.60 11.70 15.73
C TYR A 111 19.07 10.52 16.60
N ALA A 112 19.01 9.29 16.10
CA ALA A 112 19.56 8.12 16.80
C ALA A 112 21.06 8.24 17.01
N ARG A 113 21.80 8.85 16.09
CA ARG A 113 23.24 9.13 16.25
C ARG A 113 23.52 10.18 17.34
N GLN A 114 22.55 11.03 17.63
CA GLN A 114 22.64 12.10 18.63
C GLN A 114 21.96 11.74 19.96
N ILE A 115 21.61 10.47 20.17
CA ILE A 115 20.82 10.02 21.32
C ILE A 115 21.47 10.37 22.67
N THR A 116 22.79 10.34 22.72
CA THR A 116 23.55 10.66 23.93
C THR A 116 23.50 12.15 24.34
N SER A 117 23.43 13.05 23.34
CA SER A 117 23.41 14.49 23.56
C SER A 117 22.01 15.09 23.62
N GLN A 118 21.07 14.54 22.84
CA GLN A 118 19.72 15.08 22.72
C GLN A 118 18.67 13.95 22.51
N PRO A 119 18.39 13.15 23.56
CA PRO A 119 17.49 12.00 23.46
C PRO A 119 16.05 12.39 23.05
N ALA A 120 15.60 13.59 23.41
CA ALA A 120 14.26 14.07 23.09
C ALA A 120 13.97 14.13 21.58
N LYS A 121 14.97 14.39 20.72
CA LYS A 121 14.78 14.48 19.27
C LYS A 121 14.39 13.15 18.64
N VAL A 122 14.91 12.04 19.16
CA VAL A 122 14.56 10.69 18.66
C VAL A 122 13.06 10.42 18.84
N TYR A 123 12.53 10.78 20.02
CA TYR A 123 11.10 10.59 20.30
C TYR A 123 10.22 11.44 19.38
N VAL A 124 10.63 12.66 19.04
CA VAL A 124 9.89 13.51 18.08
C VAL A 124 9.80 12.84 16.71
N ALA A 125 10.89 12.25 16.22
CA ALA A 125 10.88 11.55 14.93
C ALA A 125 10.01 10.27 14.99
N VAL A 126 10.08 9.52 16.10
CA VAL A 126 9.23 8.33 16.31
C VAL A 126 7.74 8.71 16.34
N PHE A 127 7.37 9.75 17.12
CA PHE A 127 5.99 10.23 17.14
C PHE A 127 5.53 10.74 15.78
N GLY A 128 6.40 11.41 15.02
CA GLY A 128 6.11 11.81 13.65
C GLY A 128 5.80 10.62 12.72
N ALA A 129 6.60 9.55 12.81
CA ALA A 129 6.37 8.33 12.05
C ALA A 129 5.04 7.64 12.43
N ILE A 130 4.75 7.57 13.73
CA ILE A 130 3.48 7.01 14.25
C ILE A 130 2.30 7.84 13.75
N ALA A 131 2.37 9.17 13.87
CA ALA A 131 1.30 10.07 13.42
C ALA A 131 1.02 9.93 11.92
N LEU A 132 2.06 9.82 11.11
CA LEU A 132 1.94 9.58 9.67
C LEU A 132 1.29 8.21 9.38
N GLY A 133 1.71 7.16 10.05
CA GLY A 133 1.12 5.83 9.93
C GLY A 133 -0.36 5.81 10.31
N LEU A 134 -0.73 6.47 11.42
CA LEU A 134 -2.12 6.61 11.86
C LEU A 134 -2.96 7.42 10.87
N LEU A 135 -2.40 8.49 10.30
CA LEU A 135 -3.09 9.29 9.29
C LEU A 135 -3.40 8.46 8.03
N VAL A 136 -2.44 7.71 7.53
CA VAL A 136 -2.63 6.80 6.37
C VAL A 136 -3.68 5.74 6.72
N ALA A 137 -3.61 5.12 7.89
CA ALA A 137 -4.58 4.13 8.34
C ALA A 137 -6.00 4.73 8.47
N ALA A 138 -6.12 5.95 8.97
CA ALA A 138 -7.40 6.67 9.06
C ALA A 138 -7.98 6.96 7.67
N LEU A 139 -7.15 7.42 6.72
CA LEU A 139 -7.57 7.67 5.34
C LEU A 139 -8.08 6.38 4.67
N VAL A 140 -7.35 5.27 4.80
CA VAL A 140 -7.77 3.98 4.22
C VAL A 140 -9.05 3.48 4.88
N THR A 141 -9.20 3.67 6.21
CA THR A 141 -10.42 3.28 6.92
C THR A 141 -11.61 4.14 6.52
N ALA A 142 -11.41 5.44 6.30
CA ALA A 142 -12.46 6.33 5.79
C ALA A 142 -12.92 5.92 4.38
N LEU A 143 -11.96 5.53 3.52
CA LEU A 143 -12.24 4.99 2.19
C LEU A 143 -13.03 3.67 2.28
N ASP A 144 -12.69 2.80 3.23
CA ASP A 144 -13.42 1.56 3.50
C ASP A 144 -14.88 1.85 3.85
N VAL A 145 -15.11 2.71 4.83
CA VAL A 145 -16.47 3.08 5.24
C VAL A 145 -17.26 3.67 4.07
N TYR A 146 -16.62 4.49 3.24
CA TYR A 146 -17.27 5.07 2.07
C TYR A 146 -17.64 4.02 1.02
N LEU A 147 -16.72 3.10 0.70
CA LEU A 147 -16.93 2.06 -0.31
C LEU A 147 -17.91 0.98 0.15
N THR A 148 -17.89 0.62 1.44
CA THR A 148 -18.74 -0.44 1.99
C THR A 148 -20.11 0.04 2.44
N ARG A 149 -20.31 1.36 2.55
CA ARG A 149 -21.59 1.95 3.00
C ARG A 149 -22.80 1.50 2.18
N ASN A 150 -22.61 1.22 0.88
CA ASN A 150 -23.68 0.86 -0.04
C ASN A 150 -23.72 -0.65 -0.38
N LEU A 151 -22.86 -1.45 0.26
CA LEU A 151 -22.90 -2.90 0.07
C LEU A 151 -23.82 -3.57 1.08
N PRO A 152 -24.68 -4.51 0.66
CA PRO A 152 -25.48 -5.31 1.58
C PRO A 152 -24.53 -6.05 2.53
N LYS A 153 -24.72 -5.86 3.83
CA LYS A 153 -24.01 -6.64 4.84
C LYS A 153 -24.48 -8.08 4.72
N GLU A 154 -23.65 -8.97 4.18
CA GLU A 154 -23.91 -10.41 4.33
C GLU A 154 -23.90 -10.71 5.83
N LYS A 155 -25.09 -11.07 6.34
CA LYS A 155 -25.20 -11.64 7.68
C LYS A 155 -24.47 -12.98 7.61
N SER A 156 -23.33 -13.07 8.29
CA SER A 156 -22.70 -14.35 8.61
C SER A 156 -23.70 -15.17 9.42
N ALA A 157 -24.28 -16.17 8.79
CA ALA A 157 -24.98 -17.25 9.46
C ALA A 157 -23.97 -18.25 9.99
#